data_edbec62a4189ad0fc05e4f8226daf81d
#
_entry.id   edbec62a4189ad0fc05e4f8226daf81d
#
_cell.length_a   1.000
_cell.length_b   1.000
_cell.length_c   1.000
_cell.angle_alpha   90.00
_cell.angle_beta   90.00
_cell.angle_gamma   90.00
#
_symmetry.space_group_name_H-M   'P 1'
#
loop_
_entity.id
_entity.type
_entity.pdbx_description
1 polymer ?
#
loop_
_entity_poly.entity_id
_entity_poly.type
_entity_poly.pdbx_seq_one_letter_code
_entity_poly.pdbx_strand_id
1 'polypeptide(L)'
;MGERGVRNAEARGSNPLISTSRLIIKTGPDGNLRLLMERTADVDRKTKETAISLKLSLDGTGKHEINTGVPFFDHMLSLFSAHGFFDLFITARGDIEIDYHPTVEDVGLVLGDALDKALGDRKGIRRFGHVTVPMDDALASVAVDLSNRPYLVYNVTPMPFPGGNFDISLAREFFRAFSTRGGMNLHINVLYGQNEHHIIESVFKAAGRALDQATSIDERITGICSTKGVL
;
A
#
# COMPACT_ATOMS: atom_id res chain seq x y z
N MET A 1 -24.75 49.05 24.49
CA MET A 1 -24.42 48.96 23.08
C MET A 1 -23.02 48.35 23.02
N GLY A 2 -22.91 47.12 22.64
CA GLY A 2 -21.65 46.36 22.57
C GLY A 2 -21.71 45.42 21.39
N GLU A 3 -21.03 45.78 20.32
CA GLU A 3 -20.92 44.99 19.12
C GLU A 3 -20.03 43.77 19.40
N ARG A 4 -20.58 42.58 19.15
CA ARG A 4 -19.80 41.32 19.12
C ARG A 4 -19.26 41.11 17.72
N GLY A 5 -17.94 41.28 17.59
CA GLY A 5 -17.23 40.91 16.36
C GLY A 5 -17.28 39.41 16.12
N VAL A 6 -17.85 39.01 15.00
CA VAL A 6 -17.83 37.65 14.44
C VAL A 6 -16.45 37.43 13.86
N ARG A 7 -15.67 36.52 14.44
CA ARG A 7 -14.41 36.05 13.84
C ARG A 7 -14.73 35.01 12.77
N ASN A 8 -14.52 35.38 11.53
CA ASN A 8 -14.51 34.45 10.43
C ASN A 8 -13.34 33.46 10.60
N ALA A 9 -13.68 32.18 10.74
CA ALA A 9 -12.71 31.10 10.62
C ALA A 9 -12.46 30.91 9.13
N GLU A 10 -11.28 31.29 8.66
CA GLU A 10 -10.79 30.94 7.32
C GLU A 10 -10.60 29.43 7.25
N ALA A 11 -11.46 28.77 6.50
CA ALA A 11 -11.26 27.38 6.08
C ALA A 11 -10.04 27.35 5.15
N ARG A 12 -8.94 26.76 5.64
CA ARG A 12 -7.75 26.48 4.80
C ARG A 12 -8.18 25.49 3.73
N GLY A 13 -8.21 25.99 2.50
CA GLY A 13 -8.54 25.23 1.32
C GLY A 13 -7.56 24.07 1.12
N SER A 14 -8.08 22.87 1.16
CA SER A 14 -7.43 21.69 0.61
C SER A 14 -7.37 21.88 -0.91
N ASN A 15 -6.16 21.97 -1.46
CA ASN A 15 -5.93 21.97 -2.90
C ASN A 15 -6.61 20.71 -3.49
N PRO A 16 -7.46 20.82 -4.54
CA PRO A 16 -8.01 19.64 -5.19
C PRO A 16 -6.87 18.91 -5.89
N LEU A 17 -6.52 17.74 -5.36
CA LEU A 17 -5.53 16.85 -5.95
C LEU A 17 -6.06 16.37 -7.31
N ILE A 18 -5.44 16.83 -8.38
CA ILE A 18 -5.77 16.48 -9.75
C ILE A 18 -5.42 15.02 -9.96
N SER A 19 -6.42 14.15 -9.99
CA SER A 19 -6.27 12.79 -10.54
C SER A 19 -6.10 12.93 -12.06
N THR A 20 -4.88 12.85 -12.55
CA THR A 20 -4.59 12.81 -13.99
C THR A 20 -4.72 11.37 -14.48
N SER A 21 -5.95 10.91 -14.65
CA SER A 21 -6.22 9.63 -15.32
C SER A 21 -5.74 9.71 -16.77
N ARG A 22 -4.63 9.05 -17.08
CA ARG A 22 -4.06 9.00 -18.42
C ARG A 22 -4.62 7.79 -19.16
N LEU A 23 -5.16 8.03 -20.38
CA LEU A 23 -5.54 6.94 -21.28
C LEU A 23 -4.27 6.36 -21.92
N ILE A 24 -4.09 5.06 -21.81
CA ILE A 24 -3.00 4.33 -22.45
C ILE A 24 -3.54 3.26 -23.39
N ILE A 25 -2.82 2.99 -24.45
CA ILE A 25 -3.12 1.89 -25.37
C ILE A 25 -2.18 0.75 -24.98
N LYS A 26 -2.76 -0.38 -24.51
CA LYS A 26 -2.01 -1.63 -24.29
C LYS A 26 -2.46 -2.69 -25.28
N THR A 27 -1.51 -3.50 -25.76
CA THR A 27 -1.80 -4.69 -26.54
C THR A 27 -2.26 -5.80 -25.61
N GLY A 28 -3.50 -6.26 -25.75
CA GLY A 28 -4.00 -7.40 -24.99
C GLY A 28 -3.30 -8.71 -25.37
N PRO A 29 -3.47 -9.81 -24.59
CA PRO A 29 -2.91 -11.12 -24.90
C PRO A 29 -3.41 -11.70 -26.22
N ASP A 30 -4.51 -11.21 -26.73
CA ASP A 30 -5.12 -11.52 -28.04
C ASP A 30 -4.55 -10.69 -29.21
N GLY A 31 -3.55 -9.83 -28.96
CA GLY A 31 -2.94 -8.94 -29.94
C GLY A 31 -3.76 -7.68 -30.24
N ASN A 32 -4.95 -7.49 -29.66
CA ASN A 32 -5.79 -6.34 -29.88
C ASN A 32 -5.38 -5.14 -29.04
N LEU A 33 -5.44 -3.95 -29.62
CA LEU A 33 -5.20 -2.69 -28.91
C LEU A 33 -6.40 -2.36 -28.03
N ARG A 34 -6.15 -2.22 -26.74
CA ARG A 34 -7.17 -1.82 -25.74
C ARG A 34 -6.81 -0.45 -25.18
N LEU A 35 -7.82 0.41 -25.14
CA LEU A 35 -7.71 1.71 -24.47
C LEU A 35 -8.03 1.50 -22.99
N LEU A 36 -7.03 1.65 -22.13
CA LEU A 36 -7.15 1.46 -20.68
C LEU A 36 -6.85 2.77 -19.96
N MET A 37 -7.53 2.99 -18.85
CA MET A 37 -7.16 4.05 -17.90
C MET A 37 -5.94 3.58 -17.13
N GLU A 38 -4.90 4.41 -17.10
CA GLU A 38 -3.71 4.14 -16.31
C GLU A 38 -4.06 4.27 -14.83
N ARG A 39 -3.88 3.20 -14.05
CA ARG A 39 -4.16 3.17 -12.62
C ARG A 39 -2.91 3.57 -11.85
N THR A 40 -2.64 4.87 -11.83
CA THR A 40 -1.45 5.46 -11.20
C THR A 40 -1.83 6.52 -10.18
N ALA A 41 -0.95 6.75 -9.22
CA ALA A 41 -1.08 7.84 -8.26
C ALA A 41 0.28 8.42 -7.88
N ASP A 42 0.32 9.75 -7.76
CA ASP A 42 1.40 10.50 -7.15
C ASP A 42 0.90 11.10 -5.84
N VAL A 43 1.64 10.90 -4.75
CA VAL A 43 1.29 11.39 -3.42
C VAL A 43 2.50 11.99 -2.73
N ASP A 44 2.38 13.24 -2.34
CA ASP A 44 3.34 13.92 -1.49
C ASP A 44 2.72 14.18 -0.11
N ARG A 45 3.46 13.90 0.95
CA ARG A 45 3.10 14.19 2.33
C ARG A 45 4.26 14.85 3.06
N LYS A 46 4.00 15.94 3.73
CA LYS A 46 4.99 16.62 4.57
C LYS A 46 4.39 16.93 5.93
N THR A 47 5.07 16.49 6.97
CA THR A 47 4.78 16.82 8.37
C THR A 47 5.95 17.60 8.96
N LYS A 48 6.02 17.72 10.29
CA LYS A 48 7.20 18.26 10.96
C LYS A 48 8.31 17.22 11.10
N GLU A 49 7.95 15.92 11.07
CA GLU A 49 8.83 14.79 11.33
C GLU A 49 9.24 14.07 10.05
N THR A 50 8.40 14.10 9.02
CA THR A 50 8.63 13.35 7.77
C THR A 50 8.33 14.18 6.53
N ALA A 51 9.02 13.85 5.43
CA ALA A 51 8.70 14.33 4.09
C ALA A 51 8.79 13.15 3.11
N ILE A 52 7.67 12.78 2.48
CA ILE A 52 7.54 11.59 1.65
C ILE A 52 6.96 11.98 0.30
N SER A 53 7.60 11.49 -0.78
CA SER A 53 7.10 11.53 -2.15
C SER A 53 6.99 10.09 -2.66
N LEU A 54 5.83 9.73 -3.18
CA LEU A 54 5.55 8.37 -3.62
C LEU A 54 4.79 8.37 -4.95
N LYS A 55 5.24 7.52 -5.89
CA LYS A 55 4.54 7.22 -7.14
C LYS A 55 4.25 5.73 -7.21
N LEU A 56 3.00 5.40 -7.53
CA LEU A 56 2.51 4.03 -7.66
C LEU A 56 1.85 3.84 -9.02
N SER A 57 2.18 2.74 -9.72
CA SER A 57 1.39 2.20 -10.82
C SER A 57 0.96 0.78 -10.49
N LEU A 58 -0.36 0.52 -10.54
CA LEU A 58 -0.92 -0.81 -10.27
C LEU A 58 -0.70 -1.78 -11.45
N ASP A 59 -0.63 -1.26 -12.67
CA ASP A 59 -0.43 -2.04 -13.90
C ASP A 59 1.03 -2.01 -14.36
N GLY A 60 1.95 -2.11 -13.41
CA GLY A 60 3.38 -2.02 -13.61
C GLY A 60 4.04 -3.33 -14.02
N THR A 61 5.35 -3.39 -13.84
CA THR A 61 6.21 -4.55 -14.12
C THR A 61 7.10 -4.92 -12.94
N GLY A 62 6.89 -4.30 -11.78
CA GLY A 62 7.71 -4.48 -10.57
C GLY A 62 8.95 -3.57 -10.53
N LYS A 63 9.00 -2.51 -11.34
CA LYS A 63 10.07 -1.52 -11.28
C LYS A 63 9.98 -0.73 -9.98
N HIS A 64 11.11 -0.56 -9.32
CA HIS A 64 11.13 0.17 -8.07
C HIS A 64 12.42 0.96 -7.89
N GLU A 65 12.28 2.09 -7.21
CA GLU A 65 13.39 2.88 -6.67
C GLU A 65 12.92 3.42 -5.31
N ILE A 66 13.49 2.88 -4.23
CA ILE A 66 12.99 3.08 -2.88
C ILE A 66 14.13 3.55 -1.99
N ASN A 67 13.94 4.68 -1.35
CA ASN A 67 14.87 5.28 -0.40
C ASN A 67 14.10 5.93 0.74
N THR A 68 13.90 5.18 1.82
CA THR A 68 13.27 5.67 3.05
C THR A 68 14.28 6.07 4.11
N GLY A 69 15.58 5.79 3.88
CA GLY A 69 16.64 5.91 4.88
C GLY A 69 16.71 4.71 5.84
N VAL A 70 15.82 3.72 5.70
CA VAL A 70 15.78 2.49 6.51
C VAL A 70 16.05 1.29 5.59
N PRO A 71 17.30 0.82 5.45
CA PRO A 71 17.70 -0.12 4.40
C PRO A 71 16.92 -1.44 4.39
N PHE A 72 16.60 -1.98 5.58
CA PHE A 72 15.80 -3.20 5.67
C PHE A 72 14.37 -2.98 5.16
N PHE A 73 13.76 -1.85 5.47
CA PHE A 73 12.42 -1.50 5.01
C PHE A 73 12.41 -1.23 3.50
N ASP A 74 13.46 -0.58 2.97
CA ASP A 74 13.63 -0.39 1.52
C ASP A 74 13.66 -1.74 0.79
N HIS A 75 14.36 -2.73 1.34
CA HIS A 75 14.39 -4.09 0.81
C HIS A 75 13.00 -4.74 0.86
N MET A 76 12.26 -4.64 1.96
CA MET A 76 10.92 -5.18 2.10
C MET A 76 9.93 -4.57 1.10
N LEU A 77 9.96 -3.26 0.92
CA LEU A 77 9.11 -2.56 -0.06
C LEU A 77 9.50 -2.91 -1.51
N SER A 78 10.79 -3.13 -1.78
CA SER A 78 11.26 -3.62 -3.09
C SER A 78 10.70 -5.00 -3.42
N LEU A 79 10.66 -5.91 -2.45
CA LEU A 79 10.03 -7.22 -2.61
C LEU A 79 8.52 -7.13 -2.82
N PHE A 80 7.84 -6.26 -2.06
CA PHE A 80 6.42 -5.97 -2.24
C PHE A 80 6.11 -5.51 -3.67
N SER A 81 6.88 -4.55 -4.17
CA SER A 81 6.76 -4.02 -5.53
C SER A 81 7.02 -5.09 -6.59
N ALA A 82 8.16 -5.78 -6.52
CA ALA A 82 8.57 -6.77 -7.49
C ALA A 82 7.60 -7.96 -7.59
N HIS A 83 7.14 -8.48 -6.44
CA HIS A 83 6.23 -9.62 -6.37
C HIS A 83 4.77 -9.27 -6.63
N GLY A 84 4.37 -8.00 -6.44
CA GLY A 84 3.06 -7.48 -6.77
C GLY A 84 2.97 -6.90 -8.19
N PHE A 85 4.08 -6.88 -8.94
CA PHE A 85 4.18 -6.26 -10.27
C PHE A 85 3.79 -4.77 -10.29
N PHE A 86 3.83 -4.10 -9.13
CA PHE A 86 3.61 -2.66 -9.05
C PHE A 86 4.87 -1.91 -9.46
N ASP A 87 4.73 -0.80 -10.21
CA ASP A 87 5.87 0.11 -10.31
C ASP A 87 5.78 1.10 -9.14
N LEU A 88 6.83 1.15 -8.28
CA LEU A 88 6.82 1.85 -7.00
C LEU A 88 8.10 2.67 -6.81
N PHE A 89 7.93 3.99 -6.70
CA PHE A 89 9.03 4.92 -6.45
C PHE A 89 8.74 5.67 -5.16
N ILE A 90 9.65 5.59 -4.19
CA ILE A 90 9.52 6.21 -2.87
C ILE A 90 10.79 6.95 -2.51
N THR A 91 10.63 8.21 -2.12
CA THR A 91 11.67 8.95 -1.41
C THR A 91 11.07 9.46 -0.11
N ALA A 92 11.64 9.05 1.03
CA ALA A 92 11.25 9.53 2.34
C ALA A 92 12.44 10.13 3.07
N ARG A 93 12.19 11.16 3.87
CA ARG A 93 13.12 11.75 4.81
C ARG A 93 12.39 11.92 6.13
N GLY A 94 12.94 11.41 7.20
CA GLY A 94 12.43 11.53 8.56
C GLY A 94 13.57 11.55 9.56
N ASP A 95 13.26 11.77 10.82
CA ASP A 95 14.22 11.83 11.92
C ASP A 95 14.64 10.41 12.37
N ILE A 96 15.15 9.62 11.42
CA ILE A 96 15.51 8.20 11.58
C ILE A 96 16.61 7.94 12.61
N GLU A 97 17.37 8.97 12.98
CA GLU A 97 18.38 8.90 14.06
C GLU A 97 17.71 8.82 15.44
N ILE A 98 16.43 9.25 15.54
CA ILE A 98 15.65 9.19 16.77
C ILE A 98 14.87 7.88 16.82
N ASP A 99 14.04 7.63 15.81
CA ASP A 99 13.21 6.43 15.70
C ASP A 99 12.76 6.21 14.25
N TYR A 100 12.66 4.96 13.82
CA TYR A 100 12.12 4.58 12.51
C TYR A 100 10.60 4.62 12.44
N HIS A 101 9.90 4.59 13.59
CA HIS A 101 8.44 4.46 13.67
C HIS A 101 7.69 5.50 12.82
N PRO A 102 7.94 6.84 12.97
CA PRO A 102 7.21 7.85 12.20
C PRO A 102 7.39 7.68 10.69
N THR A 103 8.61 7.33 10.24
CA THR A 103 8.91 7.14 8.82
C THR A 103 8.19 5.91 8.27
N VAL A 104 8.24 4.79 8.97
CA VAL A 104 7.62 3.52 8.55
C VAL A 104 6.10 3.64 8.52
N GLU A 105 5.49 4.23 9.55
CA GLU A 105 4.04 4.47 9.59
C GLU A 105 3.60 5.44 8.49
N ASP A 106 4.26 6.57 8.33
CA ASP A 106 3.89 7.59 7.34
C ASP A 106 4.06 7.08 5.88
N VAL A 107 5.06 6.23 5.58
CA VAL A 107 5.16 5.54 4.30
C VAL A 107 3.95 4.63 4.08
N GLY A 108 3.49 3.92 5.12
CA GLY A 108 2.26 3.13 5.07
C GLY A 108 1.02 3.97 4.76
N LEU A 109 0.87 5.14 5.41
CA LEU A 109 -0.21 6.08 5.12
C LEU A 109 -0.18 6.55 3.66
N VAL A 110 0.99 6.96 3.17
CA VAL A 110 1.16 7.50 1.81
C VAL A 110 0.93 6.43 0.76
N LEU A 111 1.41 5.20 0.97
CA LEU A 111 1.17 4.07 0.07
C LEU A 111 -0.32 3.68 0.05
N GLY A 112 -1.00 3.75 1.19
CA GLY A 112 -2.44 3.53 1.28
C GLY A 112 -3.24 4.58 0.51
N ASP A 113 -2.90 5.86 0.65
CA ASP A 113 -3.51 6.95 -0.12
C ASP A 113 -3.26 6.79 -1.63
N ALA A 114 -2.05 6.35 -2.03
CA ALA A 114 -1.71 6.10 -3.42
C ALA A 114 -2.51 4.92 -3.98
N LEU A 115 -2.65 3.84 -3.22
CA LEU A 115 -3.47 2.69 -3.60
C LEU A 115 -4.94 3.08 -3.82
N ASP A 116 -5.53 3.79 -2.89
CA ASP A 116 -6.93 4.23 -2.97
C ASP A 116 -7.16 5.14 -4.18
N LYS A 117 -6.27 6.11 -4.41
CA LYS A 117 -6.31 6.99 -5.58
C LYS A 117 -6.17 6.22 -6.90
N ALA A 118 -5.23 5.28 -6.98
CA ALA A 118 -4.99 4.49 -8.18
C ALA A 118 -6.15 3.53 -8.49
N LEU A 119 -6.83 3.00 -7.46
CA LEU A 119 -8.03 2.16 -7.61
C LEU A 119 -9.25 2.95 -8.08
N GLY A 120 -9.33 4.25 -7.76
CA GLY A 120 -10.48 5.07 -8.10
C GLY A 120 -11.79 4.51 -7.55
N ASP A 121 -12.77 4.28 -8.43
CA ASP A 121 -14.09 3.77 -8.06
C ASP A 121 -14.15 2.24 -7.85
N ARG A 122 -13.01 1.56 -7.94
CA ARG A 122 -12.86 0.10 -7.73
C ARG A 122 -13.75 -0.77 -8.63
N LYS A 123 -14.15 -0.26 -9.80
CA LYS A 123 -14.91 -1.03 -10.77
C LYS A 123 -14.03 -2.03 -11.52
N GLY A 124 -14.62 -3.18 -11.85
CA GLY A 124 -13.97 -4.21 -12.65
C GLY A 124 -12.84 -4.97 -11.97
N ILE A 125 -12.44 -4.62 -10.76
CA ILE A 125 -11.38 -5.34 -10.03
C ILE A 125 -11.92 -6.64 -9.42
N ARG A 126 -11.03 -7.63 -9.21
CA ARG A 126 -11.38 -8.87 -8.49
C ARG A 126 -11.77 -8.61 -7.05
N ARG A 127 -11.29 -7.53 -6.44
CA ARG A 127 -11.55 -7.12 -5.08
C ARG A 127 -10.89 -8.00 -4.01
N PHE A 128 -10.90 -9.32 -4.18
CA PHE A 128 -10.32 -10.28 -3.25
C PHE A 128 -9.01 -10.85 -3.79
N GLY A 129 -8.03 -11.00 -2.91
CA GLY A 129 -6.79 -11.70 -3.18
C GLY A 129 -6.38 -12.52 -1.97
N HIS A 130 -5.85 -13.73 -2.22
CA HIS A 130 -5.33 -14.60 -1.16
C HIS A 130 -4.14 -15.38 -1.68
N VAL A 131 -3.02 -15.28 -0.97
CA VAL A 131 -1.77 -15.96 -1.35
C VAL A 131 -1.08 -16.50 -0.10
N THR A 132 -0.53 -17.69 -0.22
CA THR A 132 0.41 -18.26 0.75
C THR A 132 1.77 -18.36 0.09
N VAL A 133 2.80 -17.76 0.70
CA VAL A 133 4.16 -17.66 0.15
C VAL A 133 5.16 -18.23 1.13
N PRO A 134 5.99 -19.19 0.71
CA PRO A 134 7.14 -19.67 1.48
C PRO A 134 8.35 -18.74 1.29
N MET A 135 9.16 -18.65 2.32
CA MET A 135 10.53 -18.12 2.26
C MET A 135 11.39 -18.98 3.17
N ASP A 136 12.18 -19.87 2.57
CA ASP A 136 13.00 -20.88 3.26
C ASP A 136 12.22 -21.61 4.37
N ASP A 137 12.52 -21.32 5.64
CA ASP A 137 11.87 -21.90 6.82
C ASP A 137 10.55 -21.27 7.20
N ALA A 138 10.16 -20.14 6.57
CA ALA A 138 8.96 -19.39 6.90
C ALA A 138 7.83 -19.58 5.88
N LEU A 139 6.59 -19.52 6.35
CA LEU A 139 5.39 -19.56 5.52
C LEU A 139 4.39 -18.51 5.99
N ALA A 140 4.08 -17.53 5.13
CA ALA A 140 3.08 -16.51 5.38
C ALA A 140 1.88 -16.64 4.46
N SER A 141 0.68 -16.39 5.00
CA SER A 141 -0.58 -16.31 4.27
C SER A 141 -1.18 -14.91 4.42
N VAL A 142 -1.51 -14.28 3.29
CA VAL A 142 -2.13 -12.95 3.25
C VAL A 142 -3.43 -13.01 2.48
N ALA A 143 -4.50 -12.46 3.07
CA ALA A 143 -5.80 -12.28 2.42
C ALA A 143 -6.20 -10.80 2.45
N VAL A 144 -6.73 -10.31 1.31
CA VAL A 144 -7.15 -8.91 1.09
C VAL A 144 -8.59 -8.86 0.62
N ASP A 145 -9.38 -7.92 1.17
CA ASP A 145 -10.66 -7.46 0.61
C ASP A 145 -10.62 -5.93 0.46
N LEU A 146 -10.61 -5.44 -0.77
CA LEU A 146 -10.63 -4.01 -1.11
C LEU A 146 -12.04 -3.42 -0.95
N SER A 147 -12.58 -3.51 0.27
CA SER A 147 -13.97 -3.25 0.61
C SER A 147 -14.28 -1.82 1.04
N ASN A 148 -13.31 -0.93 1.04
CA ASN A 148 -13.38 0.42 1.63
C ASN A 148 -13.78 0.44 3.12
N ARG A 149 -13.54 -0.67 3.81
CA ARG A 149 -13.73 -0.84 5.27
C ARG A 149 -12.41 -1.33 5.86
N PRO A 150 -11.57 -0.41 6.37
CA PRO A 150 -10.24 -0.77 6.85
C PRO A 150 -10.30 -1.67 8.08
N TYR A 151 -9.54 -2.75 8.04
CA TYR A 151 -9.31 -3.63 9.17
C TYR A 151 -8.02 -4.41 9.01
N LEU A 152 -7.19 -4.49 10.04
CA LEU A 152 -5.98 -5.30 10.04
C LEU A 152 -6.10 -6.44 11.05
N VAL A 153 -5.88 -7.66 10.58
CA VAL A 153 -5.50 -8.81 11.41
C VAL A 153 -4.02 -9.09 11.16
N TYR A 154 -3.22 -9.08 12.21
CA TYR A 154 -1.77 -9.27 12.12
C TYR A 154 -1.31 -10.33 13.11
N ASN A 155 -1.24 -11.57 12.65
CA ASN A 155 -0.84 -12.74 13.42
C ASN A 155 0.60 -13.13 13.04
N VAL A 156 1.53 -12.25 13.41
CA VAL A 156 2.97 -12.46 13.28
C VAL A 156 3.56 -12.43 14.67
N THR A 157 4.08 -13.55 15.14
CA THR A 157 4.68 -13.63 16.46
C THR A 157 6.06 -12.98 16.41
N PRO A 158 6.31 -11.92 17.19
CA PRO A 158 7.65 -11.35 17.30
C PRO A 158 8.61 -12.39 17.86
N MET A 159 9.75 -12.59 17.22
CA MET A 159 10.87 -13.33 17.80
C MET A 159 11.98 -12.33 18.12
N PRO A 160 12.65 -12.44 19.26
CA PRO A 160 13.77 -11.56 19.55
C PRO A 160 14.94 -11.88 18.60
N PHE A 161 15.26 -10.94 17.73
CA PHE A 161 16.45 -11.01 16.87
C PHE A 161 17.58 -10.20 17.50
N PRO A 162 18.57 -10.83 18.13
CA PRO A 162 19.72 -10.12 18.66
C PRO A 162 20.63 -9.68 17.50
N GLY A 163 20.49 -8.43 17.07
CA GLY A 163 21.42 -7.83 16.11
C GLY A 163 20.85 -7.12 14.90
N GLY A 164 19.52 -7.05 14.73
CA GLY A 164 18.89 -6.25 13.66
C GLY A 164 18.63 -4.81 14.10
N ASN A 165 18.94 -3.84 13.24
CA ASN A 165 18.61 -2.43 13.47
C ASN A 165 17.14 -2.09 13.15
N PHE A 166 16.31 -3.06 12.76
CA PHE A 166 14.90 -2.87 12.42
C PHE A 166 14.04 -3.72 13.34
N ASP A 167 13.20 -3.07 14.13
CA ASP A 167 12.20 -3.77 14.95
C ASP A 167 11.07 -4.24 14.04
N ILE A 168 10.87 -5.56 13.95
CA ILE A 168 9.80 -6.15 13.12
C ILE A 168 8.38 -5.75 13.55
N SER A 169 8.21 -5.25 14.78
CA SER A 169 6.93 -4.67 15.20
C SER A 169 6.51 -3.49 14.33
N LEU A 170 7.49 -2.78 13.74
CA LEU A 170 7.25 -1.68 12.80
C LEU A 170 6.54 -2.13 11.51
N ALA A 171 6.71 -3.38 11.09
CA ALA A 171 5.95 -3.93 9.97
C ALA A 171 4.44 -3.95 10.26
N ARG A 172 4.05 -4.18 11.52
CA ARG A 172 2.64 -4.08 11.93
C ARG A 172 2.11 -2.65 11.78
N GLU A 173 2.89 -1.66 12.18
CA GLU A 173 2.48 -0.25 12.09
C GLU A 173 2.38 0.19 10.63
N PHE A 174 3.31 -0.23 9.77
CA PHE A 174 3.22 -0.04 8.33
C PHE A 174 1.92 -0.63 7.75
N PHE A 175 1.63 -1.92 8.00
CA PHE A 175 0.44 -2.56 7.46
C PHE A 175 -0.86 -2.01 8.06
N ARG A 176 -0.85 -1.54 9.31
CA ARG A 176 -1.98 -0.84 9.93
C ARG A 176 -2.28 0.47 9.20
N ALA A 177 -1.28 1.30 9.01
CA ALA A 177 -1.39 2.56 8.29
C ALA A 177 -1.84 2.33 6.83
N PHE A 178 -1.19 1.38 6.15
CA PHE A 178 -1.48 1.02 4.77
C PHE A 178 -2.91 0.49 4.58
N SER A 179 -3.36 -0.44 5.44
CA SER A 179 -4.74 -0.96 5.36
C SER A 179 -5.78 0.10 5.65
N THR A 180 -5.49 1.00 6.60
CA THR A 180 -6.39 2.09 6.99
C THR A 180 -6.61 3.07 5.85
N ARG A 181 -5.55 3.55 5.22
CA ARG A 181 -5.62 4.53 4.15
C ARG A 181 -5.99 3.92 2.80
N GLY A 182 -5.59 2.67 2.55
CA GLY A 182 -5.97 1.93 1.35
C GLY A 182 -7.42 1.39 1.38
N GLY A 183 -8.14 1.56 2.50
CA GLY A 183 -9.55 1.15 2.63
C GLY A 183 -9.74 -0.35 2.41
N MET A 184 -8.91 -1.19 3.07
CA MET A 184 -8.95 -2.63 2.87
C MET A 184 -9.04 -3.41 4.17
N ASN A 185 -9.66 -4.57 4.13
CA ASN A 185 -9.43 -5.61 5.13
C ASN A 185 -8.17 -6.36 4.73
N LEU A 186 -7.19 -6.41 5.62
CA LEU A 186 -5.91 -7.06 5.41
C LEU A 186 -5.67 -8.06 6.53
N HIS A 187 -5.58 -9.34 6.19
CA HIS A 187 -5.30 -10.42 7.13
C HIS A 187 -3.95 -11.03 6.81
N ILE A 188 -3.01 -10.94 7.75
CA ILE A 188 -1.66 -11.46 7.66
C ILE A 188 -1.47 -12.52 8.73
N ASN A 189 -1.15 -13.73 8.32
CA ASN A 189 -0.88 -14.84 9.20
C ASN A 189 0.45 -15.49 8.83
N VAL A 190 1.37 -15.57 9.79
CA VAL A 190 2.55 -16.43 9.68
C VAL A 190 2.19 -17.77 10.27
N LEU A 191 2.26 -18.82 9.45
CA LEU A 191 1.90 -20.18 9.83
C LEU A 191 3.02 -20.84 10.63
N TYR A 192 4.26 -20.60 10.21
CA TYR A 192 5.49 -20.99 10.90
C TYR A 192 6.68 -20.22 10.31
N GLY A 193 7.82 -20.23 11.02
CA GLY A 193 9.09 -19.65 10.67
C GLY A 193 9.97 -19.52 11.89
N GLN A 194 11.28 -19.52 11.72
CA GLN A 194 12.26 -19.35 12.78
C GLN A 194 13.18 -18.16 12.57
N ASN A 195 13.47 -17.85 11.30
CA ASN A 195 14.27 -16.69 10.92
C ASN A 195 13.36 -15.48 10.71
N GLU A 196 13.57 -14.44 11.50
CA GLU A 196 12.76 -13.23 11.49
C GLU A 196 12.79 -12.50 10.13
N HIS A 197 13.95 -12.45 9.46
CA HIS A 197 14.09 -11.90 8.11
C HIS A 197 13.22 -12.68 7.12
N HIS A 198 13.26 -14.01 7.14
CA HIS A 198 12.46 -14.84 6.25
C HIS A 198 10.95 -14.70 6.52
N ILE A 199 10.57 -14.55 7.80
CA ILE A 199 9.19 -14.30 8.21
C ILE A 199 8.68 -13.01 7.59
N ILE A 200 9.38 -11.89 7.79
CA ILE A 200 8.94 -10.58 7.27
C ILE A 200 9.01 -10.53 5.74
N GLU A 201 10.05 -11.10 5.14
CA GLU A 201 10.17 -11.19 3.69
C GLU A 201 9.00 -11.97 3.07
N SER A 202 8.61 -13.13 3.65
CA SER A 202 7.46 -13.90 3.21
C SER A 202 6.16 -13.11 3.30
N VAL A 203 5.99 -12.29 4.34
CA VAL A 203 4.82 -11.40 4.53
C VAL A 203 4.75 -10.34 3.44
N PHE A 204 5.85 -9.60 3.17
CA PHE A 204 5.84 -8.55 2.15
C PHE A 204 5.64 -9.11 0.73
N LYS A 205 6.25 -10.25 0.40
CA LYS A 205 6.00 -10.98 -0.85
C LYS A 205 4.54 -11.40 -0.98
N ALA A 206 3.98 -12.00 0.06
CA ALA A 206 2.58 -12.43 0.07
C ALA A 206 1.62 -11.24 -0.05
N ALA A 207 1.90 -10.13 0.63
CA ALA A 207 1.09 -8.92 0.55
C ALA A 207 1.08 -8.32 -0.87
N GLY A 208 2.25 -8.20 -1.51
CA GLY A 208 2.35 -7.75 -2.90
C GLY A 208 1.52 -8.62 -3.84
N ARG A 209 1.70 -9.94 -3.77
CA ARG A 209 0.98 -10.90 -4.63
C ARG A 209 -0.53 -10.95 -4.36
N ALA A 210 -0.97 -10.85 -3.10
CA ALA A 210 -2.39 -10.82 -2.76
C ALA A 210 -3.06 -9.54 -3.27
N LEU A 211 -2.36 -8.40 -3.18
CA LEU A 211 -2.84 -7.13 -3.75
C LEU A 211 -2.88 -7.14 -5.27
N ASP A 212 -1.88 -7.72 -5.95
CA ASP A 212 -1.91 -7.91 -7.41
C ASP A 212 -3.16 -8.69 -7.84
N GLN A 213 -3.48 -9.80 -7.15
CA GLN A 213 -4.73 -10.52 -7.41
C GLN A 213 -5.96 -9.66 -7.17
N ALA A 214 -6.03 -8.94 -6.04
CA ALA A 214 -7.20 -8.15 -5.66
C ALA A 214 -7.44 -6.95 -6.60
N THR A 215 -6.37 -6.32 -7.08
CA THR A 215 -6.41 -5.15 -7.98
C THR A 215 -6.57 -5.54 -9.45
N SER A 216 -6.32 -6.80 -9.82
CA SER A 216 -6.45 -7.28 -11.20
C SER A 216 -7.86 -7.07 -11.74
N ILE A 217 -7.95 -6.61 -12.98
CA ILE A 217 -9.25 -6.47 -13.69
C ILE A 217 -9.76 -7.86 -14.09
N ASP A 218 -11.04 -8.10 -13.85
CA ASP A 218 -11.73 -9.32 -14.30
C ASP A 218 -12.87 -8.89 -15.26
N GLU A 219 -12.77 -9.26 -16.53
CA GLU A 219 -13.71 -8.86 -17.59
C GLU A 219 -15.17 -9.31 -17.33
N ARG A 220 -15.37 -10.27 -16.43
CA ARG A 220 -16.70 -10.72 -16.00
C ARG A 220 -17.38 -9.76 -15.03
N ILE A 221 -16.61 -8.81 -14.44
CA ILE A 221 -17.09 -7.85 -13.45
C ILE A 221 -17.36 -6.52 -14.15
N THR A 222 -18.62 -6.24 -14.44
CA THR A 222 -19.03 -5.03 -15.18
C THR A 222 -19.28 -3.79 -14.30
N GLY A 223 -19.00 -3.87 -13.02
CA GLY A 223 -19.24 -2.79 -12.05
C GLY A 223 -18.44 -3.01 -10.78
N ILE A 224 -19.01 -2.59 -9.66
CA ILE A 224 -18.43 -2.84 -8.34
C ILE A 224 -18.77 -4.26 -7.91
N CYS A 225 -17.76 -5.06 -7.53
CA CYS A 225 -17.94 -6.42 -7.03
C CYS A 225 -18.55 -6.40 -5.61
N SER A 226 -19.84 -6.03 -5.53
CA SER A 226 -20.60 -5.92 -4.28
C SER A 226 -22.09 -6.12 -4.53
N THR A 227 -22.74 -6.93 -3.73
CA THR A 227 -24.23 -7.11 -3.77
C THR A 227 -24.96 -5.84 -3.35
N LYS A 228 -24.29 -4.87 -2.73
CA LYS A 228 -24.84 -3.57 -2.34
C LYS A 228 -24.68 -2.51 -3.42
N GLY A 229 -23.90 -2.78 -4.50
CA GLY A 229 -23.61 -1.83 -5.57
C GLY A 229 -22.63 -0.70 -5.20
N VAL A 230 -22.12 -0.69 -3.97
CA VAL A 230 -21.15 0.27 -3.44
C VAL A 230 -20.10 -0.42 -2.57
N LEU A 231 -18.93 0.20 -2.41
CA LEU A 231 -17.86 -0.16 -1.47
C LEU A 231 -17.55 1.02 -0.55
#